data_516d59f95d5062f9f41baec6275568d0
#
_entry.id   516d59f95d5062f9f41baec6275568d0
#
_cell.length_a   1.000
_cell.length_b   1.000
_cell.length_c   1.000
_cell.angle_alpha   90.00
_cell.angle_beta   90.00
_cell.angle_gamma   90.00
#
_symmetry.space_group_name_H-M   'P 1'
#
loop_
_entity.id
_entity.type
_entity.pdbx_description
1 polymer ?
#
loop_
_entity_poly.entity_id
_entity_poly.type
_entity_poly.pdbx_seq_one_letter_code
_entity_poly.pdbx_strand_id
1 'polypeptide(L)'
;MARRTKDNVWDKFSRIGVILVLLYVMFIILGFAVRLLFFSDERGTSIIPEGNGVVASAEGTSAQSTAASETATTNENILDLSVDKTYLAVLEGGTAGIAVNMSTTGAASAGDLLWSSSDETVATVDNAGTVTGVRAGKCDITVSVKGNDAIAQTVPVTVRHLEQKDGCTYVDGILIVNKSYGLPESYDPGLDSTTKAAFEQMKADAAKEDLNLYIGSDFRDYAYQVKIYNNYNDLYGWEMADTFSARPGYSEHQTGLTIDCNTIDDAFG
;
A
#
# COMPACT_ATOMS: atom_id res chain seq x y z
N MET A 1 -42.19 15.50 -56.63
CA MET A 1 -40.92 14.78 -56.36
C MET A 1 -40.25 15.47 -55.21
N ALA A 2 -40.36 14.93 -53.98
CA ALA A 2 -39.75 15.48 -52.77
C ALA A 2 -38.42 14.75 -52.53
N ARG A 3 -37.31 15.49 -52.59
CA ARG A 3 -35.98 15.01 -52.20
C ARG A 3 -35.91 14.91 -50.66
N ARG A 4 -35.91 13.70 -50.14
CA ARG A 4 -35.65 13.39 -48.73
C ARG A 4 -34.14 13.54 -48.49
N THR A 5 -33.72 14.57 -47.79
CA THR A 5 -32.33 14.74 -47.33
C THR A 5 -32.02 13.63 -46.31
N LYS A 6 -31.07 12.77 -46.64
CA LYS A 6 -30.48 11.83 -45.67
C LYS A 6 -29.71 12.66 -44.64
N ASP A 7 -30.32 12.93 -43.51
CA ASP A 7 -29.59 13.45 -42.35
C ASP A 7 -28.53 12.41 -41.94
N ASN A 8 -27.28 12.80 -42.06
CA ASN A 8 -26.11 11.95 -41.79
C ASN A 8 -26.11 11.50 -40.33
N VAL A 9 -26.48 10.25 -40.11
CA VAL A 9 -26.42 9.60 -38.80
C VAL A 9 -25.01 9.74 -38.21
N TRP A 10 -23.95 9.74 -39.03
CA TRP A 10 -22.57 9.97 -38.69
C TRP A 10 -22.28 11.34 -38.04
N ASP A 11 -23.02 12.38 -38.44
CA ASP A 11 -22.84 13.73 -37.87
C ASP A 11 -23.36 13.83 -36.42
N LYS A 12 -24.38 13.05 -36.08
CA LYS A 12 -24.90 12.96 -34.69
C LYS A 12 -23.95 12.17 -33.78
N PHE A 13 -23.38 11.06 -34.25
CA PHE A 13 -22.42 10.28 -33.51
C PHE A 13 -21.11 11.05 -33.28
N SER A 14 -20.63 11.82 -34.26
CA SER A 14 -19.46 12.68 -34.12
C SER A 14 -19.65 13.77 -33.06
N ARG A 15 -20.82 14.40 -33.01
CA ARG A 15 -21.12 15.44 -31.99
C ARG A 15 -21.25 14.88 -30.58
N ILE A 16 -21.86 13.70 -30.43
CA ILE A 16 -21.95 13.01 -29.11
C ILE A 16 -20.57 12.59 -28.65
N GLY A 17 -19.72 12.05 -29.50
CA GLY A 17 -18.34 11.68 -29.18
C GLY A 17 -17.52 12.88 -28.72
N VAL A 18 -17.62 14.02 -29.42
CA VAL A 18 -16.92 15.26 -29.02
C VAL A 18 -17.43 15.79 -27.68
N ILE A 19 -18.73 15.74 -27.40
CA ILE A 19 -19.31 16.16 -26.11
C ILE A 19 -18.81 15.26 -24.97
N LEU A 20 -18.75 13.94 -25.17
CA LEU A 20 -18.25 13.00 -24.16
C LEU A 20 -16.77 13.21 -23.88
N VAL A 21 -15.94 13.47 -24.89
CA VAL A 21 -14.53 13.82 -24.72
C VAL A 21 -14.35 15.12 -23.97
N LEU A 22 -15.14 16.16 -24.28
CA LEU A 22 -15.10 17.44 -23.57
C LEU A 22 -15.54 17.32 -22.11
N LEU A 23 -16.55 16.51 -21.81
CA LEU A 23 -16.97 16.23 -20.43
C LEU A 23 -15.91 15.46 -19.65
N TYR A 24 -15.24 14.49 -20.29
CA TYR A 24 -14.14 13.75 -19.68
C TYR A 24 -12.93 14.64 -19.38
N VAL A 25 -12.54 15.51 -20.32
CA VAL A 25 -11.47 16.49 -20.13
C VAL A 25 -11.82 17.48 -19.01
N MET A 26 -13.07 17.97 -18.95
CA MET A 26 -13.54 18.83 -17.86
C MET A 26 -13.48 18.13 -16.50
N PHE A 27 -13.82 16.83 -16.45
CA PHE A 27 -13.73 16.03 -15.22
C PHE A 27 -12.29 15.86 -14.74
N ILE A 28 -11.34 15.65 -15.67
CA ILE A 28 -9.90 15.60 -15.36
C ILE A 28 -9.40 16.96 -14.85
N ILE A 29 -9.76 18.06 -15.49
CA ILE A 29 -9.34 19.41 -15.09
C ILE A 29 -9.93 19.77 -13.72
N LEU A 30 -11.19 19.42 -13.45
CA LEU A 30 -11.84 19.65 -12.16
C LEU A 30 -11.19 18.79 -11.05
N GLY A 31 -10.86 17.53 -11.35
CA GLY A 31 -10.13 16.64 -10.44
C GLY A 31 -8.72 17.16 -10.12
N PHE A 32 -8.03 17.74 -11.11
CA PHE A 32 -6.72 18.34 -10.93
C PHE A 32 -6.79 19.65 -10.13
N ALA A 33 -7.81 20.49 -10.35
CA ALA A 33 -8.05 21.71 -9.60
C ALA A 33 -8.42 21.43 -8.13
N VAL A 34 -9.24 20.40 -7.87
CA VAL A 34 -9.55 19.95 -6.50
C VAL A 34 -8.28 19.44 -5.80
N ARG A 35 -7.42 18.70 -6.52
CA ARG A 35 -6.15 18.20 -5.96
C ARG A 35 -5.17 19.34 -5.63
N LEU A 36 -5.14 20.41 -6.45
CA LEU A 36 -4.32 21.61 -6.18
C LEU A 36 -4.84 22.43 -5.00
N LEU A 37 -6.15 22.43 -4.74
CA LEU A 37 -6.75 23.17 -3.63
C LEU A 37 -6.64 22.45 -2.27
N PHE A 38 -6.48 21.11 -2.28
CA PHE A 38 -6.43 20.30 -1.04
C PHE A 38 -5.07 19.69 -0.74
N PHE A 39 -4.08 19.77 -1.65
CA PHE A 39 -2.75 19.19 -1.49
C PHE A 39 -1.62 20.16 -1.88
N SER A 40 -1.76 21.44 -1.60
CA SER A 40 -0.63 22.37 -1.65
C SER A 40 0.05 22.40 -0.29
N ASP A 41 1.28 21.95 -0.36
CA ASP A 41 2.39 22.24 0.55
C ASP A 41 2.61 21.27 1.72
N GLU A 42 3.67 20.46 1.54
CA GLU A 42 4.77 20.38 2.50
C GLU A 42 6.02 19.81 1.79
N ARG A 43 6.79 20.70 1.16
CA ARG A 43 8.20 20.45 0.90
C ARG A 43 9.01 20.87 2.12
N GLY A 44 9.14 19.97 3.09
CA GLY A 44 10.08 20.10 4.20
C GLY A 44 11.51 19.93 3.71
N THR A 45 12.27 21.01 3.67
CA THR A 45 13.71 21.05 3.49
C THR A 45 14.41 20.28 4.61
N SER A 46 15.12 19.21 4.25
CA SER A 46 16.09 18.53 5.10
C SER A 46 17.24 19.49 5.44
N ILE A 47 17.36 19.88 6.71
CA ILE A 47 18.57 20.48 7.27
C ILE A 47 19.15 19.48 8.25
N ILE A 48 20.29 18.91 7.90
CA ILE A 48 21.15 18.14 8.80
C ILE A 48 21.98 19.14 9.59
N PRO A 49 22.04 19.10 10.93
CA PRO A 49 23.13 19.73 11.67
C PRO A 49 24.17 18.66 12.03
N GLU A 50 25.39 18.92 11.59
CA GLU A 50 26.61 18.22 12.05
C GLU A 50 26.84 18.43 13.55
N GLY A 51 27.46 17.41 14.14
CA GLY A 51 27.67 17.26 15.56
C GLY A 51 28.63 18.23 16.25
N ASN A 52 28.57 18.20 17.53
CA ASN A 52 29.74 18.29 18.40
C ASN A 52 29.44 17.64 19.75
N GLY A 53 30.25 16.68 20.09
CA GLY A 53 30.22 16.00 21.37
C GLY A 53 30.74 16.90 22.51
N VAL A 54 30.11 16.73 23.67
CA VAL A 54 30.73 17.03 24.94
C VAL A 54 30.34 15.97 25.92
N VAL A 55 31.33 15.27 26.44
CA VAL A 55 31.25 14.37 27.59
C VAL A 55 31.16 15.20 28.86
N ALA A 56 30.23 14.88 29.75
CA ALA A 56 30.32 15.30 31.16
C ALA A 56 29.78 14.20 32.06
N SER A 57 30.57 13.93 33.05
CA SER A 57 30.54 12.86 34.03
C SER A 57 29.39 12.90 35.03
N ALA A 58 29.10 11.73 35.58
CA ALA A 58 28.13 11.47 36.62
C ALA A 58 28.48 12.16 37.96
N GLU A 59 27.49 12.60 38.68
CA GLU A 59 27.46 12.55 40.13
C GLU A 59 26.03 12.28 40.60
N GLY A 60 25.92 11.25 41.44
CA GLY A 60 24.67 10.79 41.98
C GLY A 60 24.13 11.68 43.09
N THR A 61 22.85 11.84 43.12
CA THR A 61 22.14 12.26 44.33
C THR A 61 20.87 11.42 44.46
N SER A 62 20.82 10.63 45.51
CA SER A 62 19.65 9.89 45.95
C SER A 62 18.57 10.87 46.35
N ALA A 63 17.44 10.90 45.63
CA ALA A 63 16.24 11.58 46.08
C ALA A 63 15.16 10.55 46.36
N GLN A 64 14.71 10.60 47.54
CA GLN A 64 13.73 9.84 48.29
C GLN A 64 12.38 9.82 47.55
N SER A 65 11.89 8.61 47.29
CA SER A 65 10.56 8.34 46.77
C SER A 65 9.49 8.83 47.73
N THR A 66 8.85 9.93 47.46
CA THR A 66 7.50 10.23 47.96
C THR A 66 6.53 9.69 46.91
N ALA A 67 5.92 8.54 47.22
CA ALA A 67 4.78 8.04 46.50
C ALA A 67 3.62 9.03 46.62
N ALA A 68 3.47 9.91 45.63
CA ALA A 68 2.23 10.61 45.41
C ALA A 68 1.23 9.59 44.84
N SER A 69 0.21 9.27 45.64
CA SER A 69 -0.98 8.56 45.17
C SER A 69 -1.60 9.46 44.06
N GLU A 70 -1.32 9.18 42.81
CA GLU A 70 -2.10 9.72 41.72
C GLU A 70 -3.51 9.16 41.81
N THR A 71 -4.43 9.96 42.31
CA THR A 71 -5.86 9.74 42.15
C THR A 71 -6.12 9.69 40.66
N ALA A 72 -6.38 8.51 40.12
CA ALA A 72 -6.76 8.33 38.73
C ALA A 72 -8.01 9.18 38.46
N THR A 73 -7.82 10.32 37.79
CA THR A 73 -8.93 11.16 37.36
C THR A 73 -9.55 10.43 36.17
N THR A 74 -10.73 9.83 36.35
CA THR A 74 -11.53 9.25 35.29
C THR A 74 -11.83 10.33 34.28
N ASN A 75 -11.43 10.16 33.02
CA ASN A 75 -11.79 11.09 31.96
C ASN A 75 -13.21 10.78 31.47
N GLU A 76 -14.20 11.41 32.08
CA GLU A 76 -15.63 11.22 31.75
C GLU A 76 -16.04 11.94 30.45
N ASN A 77 -15.12 12.70 29.83
CA ASN A 77 -15.42 13.45 28.62
C ASN A 77 -15.42 12.58 27.35
N ILE A 78 -14.73 11.43 27.36
CA ILE A 78 -14.70 10.51 26.22
C ILE A 78 -15.74 9.42 26.44
N LEU A 79 -16.71 9.33 25.52
CA LEU A 79 -17.82 8.40 25.57
C LEU A 79 -17.53 7.10 24.79
N ASP A 80 -16.75 7.20 23.70
CA ASP A 80 -16.43 6.08 22.82
C ASP A 80 -15.14 6.33 22.03
N LEU A 81 -14.47 5.23 21.63
CA LEU A 81 -13.31 5.21 20.75
C LEU A 81 -13.58 4.32 19.54
N SER A 82 -13.12 4.74 18.38
CA SER A 82 -13.00 3.88 17.21
C SER A 82 -11.65 4.10 16.53
N VAL A 83 -11.14 3.06 15.85
CA VAL A 83 -9.88 3.08 15.13
C VAL A 83 -10.12 2.93 13.63
N ASP A 84 -9.23 3.50 12.82
CA ASP A 84 -9.31 3.45 11.35
C ASP A 84 -8.92 2.07 10.78
N LYS A 85 -8.33 1.19 11.59
CA LYS A 85 -7.82 -0.11 11.18
C LYS A 85 -8.33 -1.24 12.07
N THR A 86 -8.78 -2.31 11.44
CA THR A 86 -9.15 -3.58 12.13
C THR A 86 -7.98 -4.58 12.15
N TYR A 87 -6.90 -4.27 11.46
CA TYR A 87 -5.67 -5.07 11.34
C TYR A 87 -4.54 -4.19 10.82
N LEU A 88 -3.31 -4.45 11.27
CA LEU A 88 -2.11 -3.77 10.79
C LEU A 88 -1.02 -4.78 10.45
N ALA A 89 -0.38 -4.61 9.29
CA ALA A 89 0.85 -5.29 8.94
C ALA A 89 1.98 -4.26 8.78
N VAL A 90 3.13 -4.54 9.36
CA VAL A 90 4.33 -3.70 9.29
C VAL A 90 5.56 -4.58 9.11
N LEU A 91 6.59 -4.07 8.44
CA LEU A 91 7.87 -4.77 8.32
C LEU A 91 8.71 -4.56 9.58
N GLU A 92 9.66 -5.47 9.86
CA GLU A 92 10.72 -5.24 10.85
C GLU A 92 11.43 -3.92 10.55
N GLY A 93 11.59 -3.06 11.56
CA GLY A 93 12.14 -1.72 11.44
C GLY A 93 11.22 -0.68 10.76
N GLY A 94 10.08 -1.10 10.23
CA GLY A 94 9.09 -0.22 9.62
C GLY A 94 8.11 0.37 10.63
N THR A 95 7.39 1.43 10.23
CA THR A 95 6.39 2.10 11.05
C THR A 95 5.06 2.24 10.31
N ALA A 96 3.94 2.25 11.06
CA ALA A 96 2.61 2.57 10.54
C ALA A 96 1.74 3.17 11.64
N GLY A 97 0.86 4.13 11.28
CA GLY A 97 -0.03 4.79 12.23
C GLY A 97 -1.38 4.08 12.36
N ILE A 98 -1.96 4.15 13.56
CA ILE A 98 -3.36 3.85 13.85
C ILE A 98 -4.03 5.16 14.25
N ALA A 99 -4.99 5.62 13.45
CA ALA A 99 -5.75 6.82 13.77
C ALA A 99 -6.95 6.48 14.67
N VAL A 100 -7.19 7.35 15.68
CA VAL A 100 -8.29 7.21 16.63
C VAL A 100 -9.30 8.32 16.42
N ASN A 101 -10.58 7.95 16.37
CA ASN A 101 -11.70 8.87 16.45
C ASN A 101 -12.34 8.75 17.84
N MET A 102 -12.60 9.90 18.50
CA MET A 102 -13.20 9.98 19.82
C MET A 102 -14.57 10.62 19.74
N SER A 103 -15.57 10.02 20.39
CA SER A 103 -16.85 10.66 20.69
C SER A 103 -16.75 11.30 22.07
N THR A 104 -16.98 12.63 22.19
CA THR A 104 -16.72 13.38 23.42
C THR A 104 -17.90 14.28 23.81
N THR A 105 -18.06 14.52 25.12
CA THR A 105 -19.01 15.51 25.68
C THR A 105 -18.33 16.82 26.10
N GLY A 106 -16.99 16.85 26.08
CA GLY A 106 -16.19 17.99 26.51
C GLY A 106 -14.83 18.02 25.81
N ALA A 107 -13.87 18.76 26.33
CA ALA A 107 -12.53 18.79 25.80
C ALA A 107 -11.84 17.44 26.01
N ALA A 108 -11.32 16.87 24.92
CA ALA A 108 -10.53 15.66 24.93
C ALA A 108 -9.36 15.82 23.94
N SER A 109 -8.26 15.14 24.20
CA SER A 109 -7.03 15.21 23.42
C SER A 109 -6.38 13.83 23.29
N ALA A 110 -5.39 13.70 22.41
CA ALA A 110 -4.56 12.49 22.33
C ALA A 110 -3.84 12.19 23.67
N GLY A 111 -3.63 13.19 24.51
CA GLY A 111 -3.04 13.05 25.85
C GLY A 111 -3.92 12.29 26.83
N ASP A 112 -5.20 12.12 26.54
CA ASP A 112 -6.18 11.37 27.35
C ASP A 112 -6.22 9.89 26.98
N LEU A 113 -5.45 9.46 25.97
CA LEU A 113 -5.34 8.10 25.52
C LEU A 113 -4.12 7.41 26.12
N LEU A 114 -4.25 6.10 26.34
CA LEU A 114 -3.17 5.21 26.75
C LEU A 114 -3.00 4.14 25.67
N TRP A 115 -1.79 4.05 25.13
CA TRP A 115 -1.41 3.03 24.18
C TRP A 115 -0.57 1.94 24.83
N SER A 116 -0.78 0.71 24.42
CA SER A 116 0.01 -0.43 24.89
C SER A 116 0.17 -1.49 23.81
N SER A 117 1.26 -2.25 23.89
CA SER A 117 1.49 -3.45 23.10
C SER A 117 1.39 -4.67 24.00
N SER A 118 0.78 -5.75 23.53
CA SER A 118 0.77 -7.03 24.24
C SER A 118 2.14 -7.73 24.22
N ASP A 119 3.04 -7.35 23.29
CA ASP A 119 4.42 -7.85 23.19
C ASP A 119 5.31 -6.79 22.51
N GLU A 120 6.01 -5.98 23.32
CA GLU A 120 6.92 -4.95 22.83
C GLU A 120 8.18 -5.52 22.15
N THR A 121 8.45 -6.81 22.29
CA THR A 121 9.54 -7.47 21.54
C THR A 121 9.14 -7.76 20.09
N VAL A 122 7.83 -7.71 19.77
CA VAL A 122 7.27 -7.85 18.43
C VAL A 122 7.00 -6.49 17.82
N ALA A 123 6.23 -5.63 18.50
CA ALA A 123 5.98 -4.27 18.07
C ALA A 123 5.81 -3.33 19.26
N THR A 124 6.26 -2.09 19.11
CA THR A 124 6.02 -1.00 20.06
C THR A 124 5.01 0.00 19.48
N VAL A 125 4.40 0.81 20.35
CA VAL A 125 3.52 1.90 19.95
C VAL A 125 3.83 3.15 20.74
N ASP A 126 3.81 4.31 20.08
CA ASP A 126 3.98 5.61 20.75
C ASP A 126 2.64 6.24 21.15
N ASN A 127 2.71 7.38 21.85
CA ASN A 127 1.51 8.12 22.29
C ASN A 127 0.71 8.77 21.16
N ALA A 128 1.24 8.78 19.93
CA ALA A 128 0.54 9.26 18.74
C ALA A 128 -0.15 8.14 17.95
N GLY A 129 -0.03 6.88 18.42
CA GLY A 129 -0.54 5.69 17.73
C GLY A 129 0.37 5.20 16.60
N THR A 130 1.65 5.62 16.57
CA THR A 130 2.63 5.11 15.62
C THR A 130 3.17 3.77 16.11
N VAL A 131 2.88 2.72 15.38
CA VAL A 131 3.36 1.35 15.64
C VAL A 131 4.69 1.14 14.92
N THR A 132 5.69 0.63 15.63
CA THR A 132 7.00 0.24 15.09
C THR A 132 7.18 -1.26 15.19
N GLY A 133 7.44 -1.94 14.05
CA GLY A 133 7.78 -3.36 14.02
C GLY A 133 9.20 -3.59 14.56
N VAL A 134 9.34 -4.42 15.58
CA VAL A 134 10.62 -4.72 16.23
C VAL A 134 11.18 -6.05 15.71
N ARG A 135 10.36 -7.09 15.69
CA ARG A 135 10.73 -8.44 15.26
C ARG A 135 9.52 -9.16 14.68
N ALA A 136 9.73 -10.00 13.66
CA ALA A 136 8.67 -10.80 13.06
C ALA A 136 7.87 -11.58 14.11
N GLY A 137 6.55 -11.48 14.02
CA GLY A 137 5.63 -12.07 14.98
C GLY A 137 4.25 -11.42 14.92
N LYS A 138 3.46 -11.72 15.95
CA LYS A 138 2.11 -11.16 16.11
C LYS A 138 1.96 -10.63 17.53
N CYS A 139 1.32 -9.48 17.66
CA CYS A 139 0.91 -8.89 18.92
C CYS A 139 -0.37 -8.08 18.73
N ASP A 140 -0.93 -7.60 19.81
CA ASP A 140 -2.07 -6.71 19.82
C ASP A 140 -1.65 -5.33 20.30
N ILE A 141 -2.04 -4.29 19.60
CA ILE A 141 -1.92 -2.90 20.04
C ILE A 141 -3.27 -2.46 20.56
N THR A 142 -3.31 -1.99 21.78
CA THR A 142 -4.52 -1.52 22.44
C THR A 142 -4.41 -0.03 22.72
N VAL A 143 -5.46 0.72 22.40
CA VAL A 143 -5.69 2.09 22.84
C VAL A 143 -6.87 2.11 23.81
N SER A 144 -6.71 2.75 24.96
CA SER A 144 -7.76 2.93 25.96
C SER A 144 -7.82 4.38 26.44
N VAL A 145 -8.90 4.74 27.11
CA VAL A 145 -9.05 6.03 27.78
C VAL A 145 -8.39 5.98 29.15
N LYS A 146 -7.49 6.92 29.46
CA LYS A 146 -6.86 7.02 30.79
C LYS A 146 -7.90 7.10 31.89
N GLY A 147 -7.82 6.14 32.82
CA GLY A 147 -8.74 6.03 33.96
C GLY A 147 -10.10 5.41 33.60
N ASN A 148 -10.31 4.94 32.37
CA ASN A 148 -11.52 4.20 31.96
C ASN A 148 -11.17 3.12 30.92
N ASP A 149 -10.63 2.00 31.39
CA ASP A 149 -10.22 0.88 30.52
C ASP A 149 -11.40 0.15 29.86
N ALA A 150 -12.66 0.46 30.27
CA ALA A 150 -13.83 -0.08 29.61
C ALA A 150 -14.03 0.51 28.20
N ILE A 151 -13.44 1.70 27.92
CA ILE A 151 -13.41 2.32 26.60
C ILE A 151 -12.04 2.03 25.99
N ALA A 152 -11.95 0.97 25.20
CA ALA A 152 -10.74 0.53 24.55
C ALA A 152 -11.00 -0.08 23.18
N GLN A 153 -9.99 -0.01 22.30
CA GLN A 153 -9.95 -0.67 21.01
C GLN A 153 -8.63 -1.42 20.85
N THR A 154 -8.71 -2.61 20.27
CA THR A 154 -7.54 -3.45 20.02
C THR A 154 -7.38 -3.73 18.54
N VAL A 155 -6.16 -3.55 18.04
CA VAL A 155 -5.79 -3.78 16.64
C VAL A 155 -4.76 -4.91 16.61
N PRO A 156 -5.07 -6.07 16.02
CA PRO A 156 -4.08 -7.12 15.77
C PRO A 156 -3.00 -6.62 14.83
N VAL A 157 -1.74 -6.84 15.21
CA VAL A 157 -0.56 -6.43 14.45
C VAL A 157 0.25 -7.67 14.05
N THR A 158 0.65 -7.73 12.79
CA THR A 158 1.63 -8.70 12.31
C THR A 158 2.87 -7.96 11.84
N VAL A 159 4.00 -8.23 12.47
CA VAL A 159 5.31 -7.79 11.99
C VAL A 159 5.88 -8.86 11.08
N ARG A 160 6.27 -8.47 9.87
CA ARG A 160 6.80 -9.38 8.86
C ARG A 160 8.30 -9.21 8.71
N HIS A 161 8.98 -10.33 8.50
CA HIS A 161 10.41 -10.35 8.22
C HIS A 161 10.68 -9.99 6.76
N LEU A 162 11.60 -9.04 6.54
CA LEU A 162 12.10 -8.68 5.21
C LEU A 162 13.55 -9.15 5.10
N GLU A 163 13.83 -9.98 4.09
CA GLU A 163 15.16 -10.48 3.78
C GLU A 163 15.58 -10.03 2.38
N GLN A 164 16.85 -9.66 2.23
CA GLN A 164 17.48 -9.45 0.92
C GLN A 164 18.52 -10.53 0.69
N LYS A 165 18.35 -11.29 -0.39
CA LYS A 165 19.25 -12.39 -0.74
C LYS A 165 19.43 -12.47 -2.25
N ASP A 166 20.70 -12.54 -2.69
CA ASP A 166 21.08 -12.66 -4.11
C ASP A 166 20.46 -11.57 -5.01
N GLY A 167 20.27 -10.35 -4.46
CA GLY A 167 19.65 -9.22 -5.17
C GLY A 167 18.12 -9.28 -5.24
N CYS A 168 17.49 -10.27 -4.63
CA CYS A 168 16.05 -10.44 -4.53
C CYS A 168 15.55 -10.06 -3.14
N THR A 169 14.30 -9.61 -3.04
CA THR A 169 13.64 -9.27 -1.78
C THR A 169 12.58 -10.32 -1.44
N TYR A 170 12.61 -10.78 -0.19
CA TYR A 170 11.65 -11.73 0.36
C TYR A 170 10.94 -11.14 1.56
N VAL A 171 9.64 -11.41 1.68
CA VAL A 171 8.86 -11.13 2.89
C VAL A 171 8.33 -12.45 3.42
N ASP A 172 8.74 -12.83 4.63
CA ASP A 172 8.44 -14.14 5.24
C ASP A 172 8.81 -15.33 4.32
N GLY A 173 9.90 -15.19 3.59
CA GLY A 173 10.38 -16.20 2.63
C GLY A 173 9.66 -16.21 1.28
N ILE A 174 8.70 -15.32 1.05
CA ILE A 174 8.01 -15.16 -0.23
C ILE A 174 8.73 -14.11 -1.07
N LEU A 175 9.12 -14.45 -2.30
CA LEU A 175 9.73 -13.52 -3.25
C LEU A 175 8.75 -12.39 -3.59
N ILE A 176 9.20 -11.15 -3.42
CA ILE A 176 8.42 -9.95 -3.72
C ILE A 176 9.03 -9.23 -4.90
N VAL A 177 8.20 -8.96 -5.91
CA VAL A 177 8.56 -8.15 -7.09
C VAL A 177 7.46 -7.12 -7.34
N ASN A 178 7.83 -5.86 -7.40
CA ASN A 178 6.93 -4.75 -7.70
C ASN A 178 7.75 -3.51 -8.08
N LYS A 179 7.13 -2.34 -8.23
CA LYS A 179 7.83 -1.09 -8.61
C LYS A 179 8.93 -0.64 -7.63
N SER A 180 8.98 -1.18 -6.40
CA SER A 180 9.98 -0.86 -5.37
C SER A 180 11.02 -1.95 -5.16
N TYR A 181 10.67 -3.19 -5.43
CA TYR A 181 11.51 -4.37 -5.24
C TYR A 181 11.69 -5.08 -6.57
N GLY A 182 12.92 -5.01 -7.11
CA GLY A 182 13.27 -5.61 -8.40
C GLY A 182 14.03 -6.91 -8.27
N LEU A 183 14.23 -7.55 -9.42
CA LEU A 183 15.06 -8.73 -9.61
C LEU A 183 16.34 -8.34 -10.38
N PRO A 184 17.46 -8.98 -10.12
CA PRO A 184 18.67 -8.77 -10.92
C PRO A 184 18.45 -9.26 -12.37
N GLU A 185 19.22 -8.69 -13.30
CA GLU A 185 19.21 -9.08 -14.71
C GLU A 185 19.48 -10.58 -14.91
N SER A 186 20.34 -11.15 -14.05
CA SER A 186 20.73 -12.57 -14.08
C SER A 186 19.68 -13.52 -13.51
N TYR A 187 18.57 -13.01 -12.97
CA TYR A 187 17.49 -13.84 -12.46
C TYR A 187 16.62 -14.36 -13.61
N ASP A 188 16.89 -15.62 -14.02
CA ASP A 188 16.30 -16.25 -15.21
C ASP A 188 15.90 -17.71 -14.91
N PRO A 189 14.83 -17.93 -14.09
CA PRO A 189 14.38 -19.26 -13.71
C PRO A 189 13.57 -19.97 -14.81
N GLY A 190 13.08 -19.27 -15.82
CA GLY A 190 12.06 -19.76 -16.73
C GLY A 190 10.68 -19.85 -16.09
N LEU A 191 9.67 -20.35 -16.82
CA LEU A 191 8.34 -20.59 -16.27
C LEU A 191 8.40 -21.74 -15.26
N ASP A 192 7.94 -21.50 -14.03
CA ASP A 192 7.89 -22.51 -12.97
C ASP A 192 6.96 -23.67 -13.34
N SER A 193 7.42 -24.90 -13.10
CA SER A 193 6.69 -26.11 -13.47
C SER A 193 5.38 -26.29 -12.69
N THR A 194 5.33 -25.84 -11.42
CA THR A 194 4.14 -25.90 -10.58
C THR A 194 3.12 -24.89 -11.05
N THR A 195 3.57 -23.67 -11.40
CA THR A 195 2.74 -22.61 -11.99
C THR A 195 2.13 -23.06 -13.30
N LYS A 196 2.94 -23.68 -14.18
CA LYS A 196 2.45 -24.27 -15.44
C LYS A 196 1.42 -25.37 -15.19
N ALA A 197 1.68 -26.29 -14.28
CA ALA A 197 0.75 -27.37 -13.95
C ALA A 197 -0.57 -26.85 -13.37
N ALA A 198 -0.51 -25.82 -12.51
CA ALA A 198 -1.71 -25.18 -11.97
C ALA A 198 -2.54 -24.48 -13.07
N PHE A 199 -1.89 -23.83 -14.04
CA PHE A 199 -2.59 -23.25 -15.19
C PHE A 199 -3.27 -24.35 -16.04
N GLU A 200 -2.59 -25.46 -16.34
CA GLU A 200 -3.20 -26.55 -17.13
C GLU A 200 -4.39 -27.17 -16.40
N GLN A 201 -4.34 -27.30 -15.07
CA GLN A 201 -5.48 -27.75 -14.28
C GLN A 201 -6.65 -26.74 -14.36
N MET A 202 -6.37 -25.43 -14.17
CA MET A 202 -7.38 -24.38 -14.29
C MET A 202 -8.03 -24.38 -15.68
N LYS A 203 -7.23 -24.52 -16.74
CA LYS A 203 -7.70 -24.61 -18.13
C LYS A 203 -8.61 -25.81 -18.34
N ALA A 204 -8.25 -26.98 -17.79
CA ALA A 204 -9.07 -28.19 -17.88
C ALA A 204 -10.41 -28.06 -17.11
N ASP A 205 -10.41 -27.35 -15.98
CA ASP A 205 -11.62 -27.09 -15.21
C ASP A 205 -12.51 -26.05 -15.89
N ALA A 206 -11.94 -24.99 -16.43
CA ALA A 206 -12.66 -23.97 -17.22
C ALA A 206 -13.36 -24.58 -18.46
N ALA A 207 -12.71 -25.53 -19.13
CA ALA A 207 -13.28 -26.21 -20.29
C ALA A 207 -14.57 -27.01 -19.95
N LYS A 208 -14.79 -27.42 -18.70
CA LYS A 208 -16.03 -28.07 -18.26
C LYS A 208 -17.21 -27.08 -18.16
N GLU A 209 -16.90 -25.79 -18.08
CA GLU A 209 -17.85 -24.67 -18.05
C GLU A 209 -17.91 -23.97 -19.42
N ASP A 210 -17.47 -24.63 -20.50
CA ASP A 210 -17.38 -24.09 -21.85
C ASP A 210 -16.50 -22.83 -22.01
N LEU A 211 -15.54 -22.62 -21.07
CA LEU A 211 -14.59 -21.52 -21.11
C LEU A 211 -13.25 -21.99 -21.70
N ASN A 212 -12.78 -21.29 -22.75
CA ASN A 212 -11.50 -21.60 -23.37
C ASN A 212 -10.41 -20.66 -22.87
N LEU A 213 -9.59 -21.13 -21.92
CA LEU A 213 -8.43 -20.38 -21.41
C LEU A 213 -7.19 -20.69 -22.27
N TYR A 214 -6.37 -19.66 -22.50
CA TYR A 214 -5.04 -19.79 -23.07
C TYR A 214 -4.07 -18.83 -22.41
N ILE A 215 -2.78 -19.12 -22.50
CA ILE A 215 -1.73 -18.24 -21.97
C ILE A 215 -1.60 -17.05 -22.94
N GLY A 216 -1.88 -15.85 -22.44
CA GLY A 216 -1.63 -14.60 -23.16
C GLY A 216 -0.18 -14.15 -22.99
N SER A 217 0.36 -14.31 -21.79
CA SER A 217 1.76 -14.02 -21.44
C SER A 217 2.18 -14.92 -20.28
N ASP A 218 3.41 -15.43 -20.31
CA ASP A 218 4.01 -16.21 -19.24
C ASP A 218 5.36 -15.63 -18.80
N PHE A 219 6.37 -16.47 -18.57
CA PHE A 219 7.70 -16.02 -18.21
C PHE A 219 8.27 -15.02 -19.22
N ARG A 220 8.82 -13.92 -18.73
CA ARG A 220 9.54 -12.92 -19.49
C ARG A 220 10.86 -12.61 -18.82
N ASP A 221 11.97 -12.94 -19.49
CA ASP A 221 13.30 -12.59 -19.02
C ASP A 221 13.53 -11.06 -19.01
N TYR A 222 14.59 -10.63 -18.36
CA TYR A 222 14.98 -9.22 -18.28
C TYR A 222 15.13 -8.58 -19.67
N ALA A 223 15.80 -9.27 -20.60
CA ALA A 223 16.06 -8.73 -21.93
C ALA A 223 14.80 -8.55 -22.76
N TYR A 224 13.82 -9.45 -22.61
CA TYR A 224 12.52 -9.32 -23.25
C TYR A 224 11.71 -8.16 -22.66
N GLN A 225 11.76 -7.98 -21.34
CA GLN A 225 11.11 -6.85 -20.68
C GLN A 225 11.74 -5.50 -21.11
N VAL A 226 13.06 -5.44 -21.34
CA VAL A 226 13.72 -4.26 -21.94
C VAL A 226 13.09 -3.90 -23.28
N LYS A 227 12.89 -4.89 -24.16
CA LYS A 227 12.30 -4.64 -25.49
C LYS A 227 10.88 -4.12 -25.40
N ILE A 228 10.05 -4.74 -24.53
CA ILE A 228 8.66 -4.31 -24.33
C ILE A 228 8.62 -2.88 -23.80
N TYR A 229 9.37 -2.61 -22.72
CA TYR A 229 9.35 -1.32 -22.06
C TYR A 229 9.85 -0.19 -22.99
N ASN A 230 10.94 -0.43 -23.73
CA ASN A 230 11.47 0.55 -24.67
C ASN A 230 10.48 0.84 -25.80
N ASN A 231 9.80 -0.18 -26.33
CA ASN A 231 8.76 0.04 -27.34
C ASN A 231 7.60 0.93 -26.82
N TYR A 232 7.17 0.73 -25.59
CA TYR A 232 6.14 1.60 -24.98
C TYR A 232 6.68 2.99 -24.66
N ASN A 233 7.93 3.10 -24.22
CA ASN A 233 8.59 4.39 -24.00
C ASN A 233 8.70 5.20 -25.31
N ASP A 234 9.06 4.56 -26.41
CA ASP A 234 9.17 5.21 -27.73
C ASP A 234 7.79 5.66 -28.27
N LEU A 235 6.72 4.91 -27.97
CA LEU A 235 5.38 5.22 -28.44
C LEU A 235 4.66 6.28 -27.56
N TYR A 236 4.86 6.24 -26.24
CA TYR A 236 4.03 6.99 -25.29
C TYR A 236 4.81 7.86 -24.31
N GLY A 237 6.14 7.75 -24.29
CA GLY A 237 7.01 8.35 -23.28
C GLY A 237 7.03 7.54 -21.97
N TRP A 238 8.11 7.70 -21.20
CA TRP A 238 8.37 6.89 -19.99
C TRP A 238 7.31 7.09 -18.89
N GLU A 239 6.78 8.30 -18.73
CA GLU A 239 5.75 8.58 -17.70
C GLU A 239 4.47 7.76 -17.95
N MET A 240 4.06 7.68 -19.21
CA MET A 240 2.89 6.88 -19.60
C MET A 240 3.22 5.39 -19.56
N ALA A 241 4.37 4.96 -20.08
CA ALA A 241 4.80 3.56 -20.06
C ALA A 241 4.81 2.99 -18.63
N ASP A 242 5.29 3.76 -17.64
CA ASP A 242 5.31 3.37 -16.22
C ASP A 242 3.91 3.15 -15.61
N THR A 243 2.82 3.63 -16.22
CA THR A 243 1.48 3.42 -15.69
C THR A 243 0.96 2.01 -15.91
N PHE A 244 1.35 1.37 -17.02
CA PHE A 244 0.81 0.06 -17.44
C PHE A 244 1.88 -1.00 -17.73
N SER A 245 3.18 -0.66 -17.76
CA SER A 245 4.28 -1.60 -17.98
C SER A 245 5.29 -1.52 -16.83
N ALA A 246 5.77 -2.67 -16.39
CA ALA A 246 6.86 -2.73 -15.43
C ALA A 246 8.19 -2.38 -16.12
N ARG A 247 9.07 -1.65 -15.42
CA ARG A 247 10.45 -1.48 -15.84
C ARG A 247 11.18 -2.82 -15.85
N PRO A 248 12.25 -2.97 -16.66
CA PRO A 248 13.09 -4.17 -16.62
C PRO A 248 13.58 -4.47 -15.20
N GLY A 249 13.49 -5.72 -14.78
CA GLY A 249 13.78 -6.15 -13.42
C GLY A 249 12.61 -6.01 -12.42
N TYR A 250 11.54 -5.27 -12.75
CA TYR A 250 10.41 -5.01 -11.85
C TYR A 250 9.11 -5.70 -12.30
N SER A 251 9.21 -6.62 -13.26
CA SER A 251 8.07 -7.39 -13.76
C SER A 251 7.90 -8.69 -12.98
N GLU A 252 6.69 -8.98 -12.50
CA GLU A 252 6.35 -10.25 -11.86
C GLU A 252 6.54 -11.44 -12.81
N HIS A 253 6.44 -11.24 -14.12
CA HIS A 253 6.68 -12.28 -15.11
C HIS A 253 8.11 -12.83 -15.10
N GLN A 254 9.09 -12.02 -14.65
CA GLN A 254 10.48 -12.47 -14.52
C GLN A 254 10.65 -13.50 -13.40
N THR A 255 9.70 -13.59 -12.46
CA THR A 255 9.73 -14.63 -11.40
C THR A 255 9.49 -16.03 -11.94
N GLY A 256 8.84 -16.16 -13.11
CA GLY A 256 8.33 -17.42 -13.61
C GLY A 256 7.07 -17.92 -12.89
N LEU A 257 6.53 -17.15 -11.96
CA LEU A 257 5.36 -17.52 -11.14
C LEU A 257 4.06 -16.82 -11.59
N THR A 258 4.13 -16.05 -12.67
CA THR A 258 3.00 -15.25 -13.17
C THR A 258 2.63 -15.68 -14.59
N ILE A 259 1.33 -15.85 -14.81
CA ILE A 259 0.73 -16.13 -16.12
C ILE A 259 -0.46 -15.20 -16.30
N ASP A 260 -0.49 -14.46 -17.40
CA ASP A 260 -1.69 -13.74 -17.87
C ASP A 260 -2.55 -14.69 -18.69
N CYS A 261 -3.80 -14.85 -18.29
CA CYS A 261 -4.76 -15.70 -18.97
C CYS A 261 -5.69 -14.85 -19.82
N ASN A 262 -5.92 -15.28 -21.08
CA ASN A 262 -6.96 -14.73 -21.92
C ASN A 262 -8.00 -15.82 -22.22
N THR A 263 -9.21 -15.38 -22.55
CA THR A 263 -10.26 -16.24 -23.10
C THR A 263 -10.43 -15.97 -24.58
N ILE A 264 -11.01 -16.93 -25.33
CA ILE A 264 -11.41 -16.71 -26.73
C ILE A 264 -12.68 -15.86 -26.79
N ASP A 265 -13.45 -15.83 -25.70
CA ASP A 265 -14.66 -15.02 -25.56
C ASP A 265 -14.34 -13.68 -24.94
N ASP A 266 -14.82 -12.59 -25.52
CA ASP A 266 -14.65 -11.18 -25.06
C ASP A 266 -15.24 -10.92 -23.65
N ALA A 267 -15.80 -11.95 -22.99
CA ALA A 267 -16.41 -11.85 -21.66
C ALA A 267 -15.40 -11.62 -20.52
N PHE A 268 -14.09 -11.77 -20.78
CA PHE A 268 -12.99 -11.60 -19.81
C PHE A 268 -11.94 -10.57 -20.24
N GLY A 269 -12.27 -9.70 -21.18
CA GLY A 269 -11.39 -8.61 -21.64
C GLY A 269 -11.46 -7.36 -20.77
#